data_6abab1de11981c4a17901b48b8407934
#
_entry.id   6abab1de11981c4a17901b48b8407934
#
_cell.length_a   1.000
_cell.length_b   1.000
_cell.length_c   1.000
_cell.angle_alpha   90.00
_cell.angle_beta   90.00
_cell.angle_gamma   90.00
#
_symmetry.space_group_name_H-M   'P 1'
#
loop_
_entity.id
_entity.type
_entity.pdbx_description
1 polymer ?
#
loop_
_entity_poly.entity_id
_entity_poly.type
_entity_poly.pdbx_seq_one_letter_code
_entity_poly.pdbx_strand_id
1 'polypeptide(L)' 'MAYHCLTAAFAHLGRDSEAREAAARLLEVDPAFTISAWIARGGQSNAKLLIEGLRKAGLPG' A
#
# COMPACT_ATOMS: atom_id res chain seq x y z
N MET A 1 6.33 1.00 -12.15
CA MET A 1 6.67 0.33 -10.88
C MET A 1 5.48 0.34 -9.94
N ALA A 2 5.18 -0.79 -9.34
CA ALA A 2 4.00 -0.89 -8.48
C ALA A 2 4.34 -0.50 -7.04
N TYR A 3 4.08 0.74 -6.68
CA TYR A 3 4.33 1.22 -5.32
C TYR A 3 3.52 0.45 -4.27
N HIS A 4 2.38 -0.10 -4.66
CA HIS A 4 1.56 -0.93 -3.77
C HIS A 4 2.36 -2.11 -3.22
N CYS A 5 2.95 -2.90 -4.10
CA CYS A 5 3.74 -4.08 -3.70
C CYS A 5 4.97 -3.67 -2.91
N LEU A 6 5.63 -2.60 -3.33
CA LEU A 6 6.83 -2.12 -2.67
C LEU A 6 6.53 -1.66 -1.24
N THR A 7 5.46 -0.88 -1.08
CA THR A 7 5.02 -0.40 0.23
C THR A 7 4.71 -1.57 1.16
N ALA A 8 3.94 -2.54 0.69
CA ALA A 8 3.58 -3.70 1.48
C ALA A 8 4.81 -4.54 1.84
N ALA A 9 5.73 -4.72 0.90
CA ALA A 9 6.95 -5.49 1.14
C ALA A 9 7.80 -4.85 2.24
N PHE A 10 8.02 -3.55 2.19
CA PHE A 10 8.77 -2.85 3.22
C PHE A 10 8.08 -2.95 4.59
N ALA A 11 6.76 -2.84 4.61
CA ALA A 11 6.01 -2.94 5.87
C ALA A 11 6.16 -4.32 6.50
N HIS A 12 6.12 -5.38 5.70
CA HIS A 12 6.29 -6.75 6.20
C HIS A 12 7.71 -7.06 6.63
N LEU A 13 8.69 -6.37 6.04
CA LEU A 13 10.08 -6.53 6.44
C LEU A 13 10.44 -5.72 7.69
N GLY A 14 9.48 -4.99 8.25
CA GLY A 14 9.72 -4.14 9.40
C GLY A 14 10.44 -2.84 9.08
N ARG A 15 10.55 -2.49 7.81
CA ARG A 15 11.20 -1.26 7.36
C ARG A 15 10.19 -0.12 7.31
N ASP A 16 9.75 0.32 8.48
CA ASP A 16 8.66 1.29 8.58
C ASP A 16 8.94 2.62 7.89
N SER A 17 10.15 3.13 8.01
CA SER A 17 10.53 4.39 7.35
C SER A 17 10.42 4.29 5.84
N GLU A 18 10.93 3.19 5.28
CA GLU A 18 10.88 2.96 3.84
C GLU A 18 9.45 2.71 3.37
N ALA A 19 8.65 1.99 4.17
CA ALA A 19 7.25 1.76 3.86
C ALA A 19 6.47 3.07 3.80
N ARG A 20 6.70 3.95 4.76
CA ARG A 20 6.06 5.27 4.78
C ARG A 20 6.47 6.14 3.61
N GLU A 21 7.74 6.09 3.24
CA GLU A 21 8.23 6.82 2.08
C GLU A 21 7.59 6.32 0.80
N ALA A 22 7.51 5.00 0.63
CA ALA A 22 6.83 4.40 -0.53
C ALA A 22 5.35 4.77 -0.56
N ALA A 23 4.69 4.77 0.62
CA ALA A 23 3.30 5.17 0.73
C ALA A 23 3.10 6.64 0.34
N ALA A 24 4.01 7.51 0.75
CA ALA A 24 3.97 8.92 0.39
C ALA A 24 4.09 9.10 -1.13
N ARG A 25 4.97 8.35 -1.77
CA ARG A 25 5.12 8.37 -3.22
C ARG A 25 3.86 7.90 -3.92
N LEU A 26 3.24 6.85 -3.39
CA LEU A 26 1.98 6.34 -3.94
C LEU A 26 0.90 7.42 -3.90
N LEU A 27 0.79 8.15 -2.78
CA LEU A 27 -0.19 9.22 -2.64
C LEU A 27 0.13 10.44 -3.50
N GLU A 28 1.39 10.67 -3.85
CA GLU A 28 1.76 11.70 -4.81
C GLU A 28 1.24 11.38 -6.20
N VAL A 29 1.32 10.10 -6.59
CA VAL A 29 0.87 9.63 -7.90
C VAL A 29 -0.65 9.51 -7.94
N ASP A 30 -1.24 9.10 -6.85
CA ASP A 30 -2.69 8.88 -6.74
C ASP A 30 -3.20 9.45 -5.41
N PRO A 31 -3.45 10.76 -5.34
CA PRO A 31 -3.89 11.40 -4.09
C PRO A 31 -5.23 10.89 -3.56
N ALA A 32 -6.05 10.34 -4.43
CA ALA A 32 -7.36 9.79 -4.05
C ALA A 32 -7.30 8.31 -3.67
N PHE A 33 -6.10 7.75 -3.58
CA PHE A 33 -5.94 6.35 -3.28
C PHE A 33 -6.53 5.99 -1.91
N THR A 34 -7.36 4.92 -1.90
CA THR A 34 -7.76 4.22 -0.69
C THR A 34 -7.64 2.73 -0.94
N ILE A 35 -7.38 1.97 0.11
CA ILE A 35 -7.27 0.52 -0.01
C ILE A 35 -8.60 -0.07 -0.51
N SER A 36 -9.72 0.42 0.02
CA SER A 36 -11.05 -0.05 -0.40
C SER A 36 -11.31 0.22 -1.88
N ALA A 37 -10.99 1.41 -2.37
CA ALA A 37 -11.17 1.75 -3.78
C ALA A 37 -10.25 0.91 -4.68
N TRP A 38 -9.04 0.64 -4.23
CA TRP A 38 -8.11 -0.19 -4.97
C TRP A 38 -8.64 -1.62 -5.12
N ILE A 39 -9.17 -2.20 -4.05
CA ILE A 39 -9.78 -3.53 -4.07
C ILE A 39 -10.99 -3.54 -5.00
N ALA A 40 -11.84 -2.50 -4.92
CA ALA A 40 -13.05 -2.39 -5.76
C ALA A 40 -12.73 -2.30 -7.24
N ARG A 41 -11.58 -1.71 -7.61
CA ARG A 41 -11.18 -1.57 -9.00
C ARG A 41 -10.49 -2.81 -9.57
N GLY A 42 -10.54 -3.92 -8.86
CA GLY A 42 -9.95 -5.16 -9.31
C GLY A 42 -8.64 -5.52 -8.64
N GLY A 43 -8.36 -4.89 -7.52
CA GLY A 43 -7.26 -5.33 -6.67
C GLY A 43 -7.49 -6.78 -6.27
N GLN A 44 -6.43 -7.52 -6.08
CA GLN A 44 -6.54 -8.95 -5.82
C GLN A 44 -7.20 -9.22 -4.48
N SER A 45 -8.36 -9.83 -4.50
CA SER A 45 -9.11 -10.14 -3.30
C SER A 45 -8.41 -11.14 -2.39
N ASN A 46 -7.49 -11.94 -2.94
CA ASN A 46 -6.71 -12.91 -2.17
C ASN A 46 -5.36 -12.37 -1.72
N ALA A 47 -5.11 -11.08 -1.88
CA ALA A 47 -3.85 -10.45 -1.49
C ALA A 47 -3.92 -9.91 -0.06
N LYS A 48 -4.27 -10.78 0.89
CA LYS A 48 -4.40 -10.41 2.30
C LYS A 48 -3.13 -9.78 2.86
N LEU A 49 -1.99 -10.39 2.57
CA LEU A 49 -0.70 -9.88 3.04
C LEU A 49 -0.39 -8.51 2.45
N LEU A 50 -0.75 -8.30 1.20
CA LEU A 50 -0.56 -7.01 0.55
C LEU A 50 -1.42 -5.93 1.21
N ILE A 51 -2.68 -6.23 1.47
CA ILE A 51 -3.60 -5.32 2.13
C ILE A 51 -3.12 -4.98 3.54
N GLU A 52 -2.70 -5.97 4.30
CA GLU A 52 -2.16 -5.76 5.64
C GLU A 52 -0.91 -4.89 5.61
N GLY A 53 -0.03 -5.13 4.65
CA GLY A 53 1.17 -4.31 4.48
C GLY A 53 0.85 -2.86 4.16
N LEU A 54 -0.13 -2.62 3.31
CA LEU A 54 -0.56 -1.26 2.97
C LEU A 54 -1.13 -0.55 4.20
N ARG A 55 -1.89 -1.25 5.03
CA ARG A 55 -2.42 -0.70 6.27
C ARG A 55 -1.32 -0.37 7.27
N LYS A 56 -0.34 -1.25 7.40
CA LYS A 56 0.82 -1.02 8.29
C LYS A 56 1.60 0.20 7.88
N ALA A 57 1.68 0.47 6.59
CA ALA A 57 2.38 1.64 6.07
C ALA A 57 1.61 2.94 6.31
N GLY A 58 0.37 2.86 6.77
CA GLY A 58 -0.44 4.03 7.09
C GLY A 58 -1.26 4.58 5.95
N LEU A 59 -1.47 3.80 4.90
CA LEU A 59 -2.32 4.23 3.78
C LEU A 59 -3.78 4.28 4.20
N PRO A 60 -4.57 5.23 3.63
CA PRO A 60 -5.99 5.32 3.95
C PRO A 60 -6.75 4.08 3.46
N GLY A 61 -7.68 3.63 4.28
CA GLY A 61 -8.55 2.50 3.97
C GLY A 61 -9.67 2.89 3.03
#